data_b0614d77c334b60552dee50408486eae
#
_entry.id   b0614d77c334b60552dee50408486eae
#
_cell.length_a   1.000
_cell.length_b   1.000
_cell.length_c   1.000
_cell.angle_alpha   90.00
_cell.angle_beta   90.00
_cell.angle_gamma   90.00
#
_symmetry.space_group_name_H-M   'P 1'
#
loop_
_entity.id
_entity.type
_entity.pdbx_description
1 polymer ?
#
loop_
_entity_poly.entity_id
_entity_poly.type
_entity_poly.pdbx_seq_one_letter_code
_entity_poly.pdbx_strand_id
1 'polypeptide(L)'
;VSASPITRPSLLLRLRDRDNHLAWSEFLEIYEPVIYRLARRRYLQDADAREIVQEVLLRVAAAIDRFDPTASGSFRGWLSQTTRRVVVDRFRRIGDTALPVGGQLDLLAGVVDGAENPFEVEFDLEHRRQLFRCAAEHLQRELSATSWAAFWRTAVQGHPAQVVASQLGISEGAVYVARCRVLKRIREFVQQREAE
;
A
#
# COMPACT_ATOMS: atom_id res chain seq x y z
N VAL A 1 -15.98 -12.03 -4.70
CA VAL A 1 -15.01 -12.32 -3.66
C VAL A 1 -13.65 -11.94 -4.25
N SER A 2 -13.19 -10.71 -3.99
CA SER A 2 -11.86 -10.26 -4.43
C SER A 2 -10.85 -10.87 -3.48
N ALA A 3 -10.03 -11.81 -3.96
CA ALA A 3 -8.95 -12.37 -3.16
C ALA A 3 -8.05 -11.22 -2.69
N SER A 4 -7.79 -11.16 -1.39
CA SER A 4 -6.83 -10.21 -0.82
C SER A 4 -5.45 -10.47 -1.42
N PRO A 5 -4.73 -9.44 -1.89
CA PRO A 5 -3.40 -9.62 -2.44
C PRO A 5 -2.45 -10.20 -1.38
N ILE A 6 -1.71 -11.24 -1.72
CA ILE A 6 -0.79 -11.95 -0.82
C ILE A 6 0.59 -11.31 -0.95
N THR A 7 1.23 -10.99 0.18
CA THR A 7 2.64 -10.57 0.15
C THR A 7 3.50 -11.73 -0.33
N ARG A 8 4.44 -11.46 -1.23
CA ARG A 8 5.35 -12.46 -1.82
C ARG A 8 5.95 -13.37 -0.75
N PRO A 9 5.74 -14.68 -0.78
CA PRO A 9 6.44 -15.61 0.09
C PRO A 9 7.97 -15.50 -0.06
N SER A 10 8.46 -15.26 -1.27
CA SER A 10 9.88 -15.07 -1.56
C SER A 10 10.45 -13.80 -0.90
N LEU A 11 9.72 -12.70 -0.84
CA LEU A 11 10.14 -11.50 -0.13
C LEU A 11 10.25 -11.78 1.37
N LEU A 12 9.24 -12.44 1.96
CA LEU A 12 9.25 -12.77 3.39
C LEU A 12 10.41 -13.68 3.77
N LEU A 13 10.76 -14.66 2.92
CA LEU A 13 11.94 -15.51 3.13
C LEU A 13 13.24 -14.71 3.07
N ARG A 14 13.35 -13.77 2.15
CA ARG A 14 14.53 -12.91 2.00
C ARG A 14 14.68 -11.91 3.14
N LEU A 15 13.57 -11.44 3.74
CA LEU A 15 13.57 -10.55 4.91
C LEU A 15 14.11 -11.22 6.18
N ARG A 16 14.12 -12.56 6.26
CA ARG A 16 14.74 -13.31 7.37
C ARG A 16 16.25 -13.12 7.42
N ASP A 17 16.88 -12.89 6.26
CA ASP A 17 18.25 -12.45 6.19
C ASP A 17 18.31 -10.93 6.45
N ARG A 18 18.77 -10.56 7.63
CA ARG A 18 18.86 -9.16 8.09
C ARG A 18 19.84 -8.33 7.28
N ASP A 19 20.81 -8.97 6.65
CA ASP A 19 21.82 -8.33 5.81
C ASP A 19 21.36 -8.19 4.36
N ASN A 20 20.19 -8.71 4.02
CA ASN A 20 19.62 -8.56 2.69
C ASN A 20 18.97 -7.18 2.52
N HIS A 21 19.83 -6.16 2.34
CA HIS A 21 19.42 -4.77 2.19
C HIS A 21 18.45 -4.55 1.02
N LEU A 22 18.53 -5.35 -0.06
CA LEU A 22 17.62 -5.24 -1.20
C LEU A 22 16.21 -5.67 -0.83
N ALA A 23 16.06 -6.77 -0.09
CA ALA A 23 14.75 -7.22 0.38
C ALA A 23 14.12 -6.21 1.35
N TRP A 24 14.91 -5.68 2.27
CA TRP A 24 14.44 -4.66 3.19
C TRP A 24 14.08 -3.36 2.48
N SER A 25 14.85 -2.91 1.48
CA SER A 25 14.51 -1.74 0.67
C SER A 25 13.20 -1.93 -0.08
N GLU A 26 12.98 -3.09 -0.71
CA GLU A 26 11.73 -3.45 -1.40
C GLU A 26 10.54 -3.45 -0.43
N PHE A 27 10.71 -3.99 0.76
CA PHE A 27 9.71 -3.99 1.80
C PHE A 27 9.34 -2.58 2.26
N LEU A 28 10.34 -1.74 2.54
CA LEU A 28 10.17 -0.37 2.98
C LEU A 28 9.48 0.50 1.91
N GLU A 29 9.85 0.35 0.63
CA GLU A 29 9.24 1.07 -0.49
C GLU A 29 7.70 0.90 -0.51
N ILE A 30 7.23 -0.31 -0.13
CA ILE A 30 5.81 -0.63 -0.15
C ILE A 30 5.13 -0.27 1.18
N TYR A 31 5.68 -0.73 2.31
CA TYR A 31 4.94 -0.74 3.57
C TYR A 31 5.16 0.50 4.45
N GLU A 32 6.33 1.14 4.41
CA GLU A 32 6.57 2.38 5.15
C GLU A 32 5.56 3.47 4.81
N PRO A 33 5.31 3.80 3.51
CA PRO A 33 4.32 4.81 3.15
C PRO A 33 2.89 4.41 3.50
N VAL A 34 2.56 3.11 3.52
CA VAL A 34 1.23 2.61 3.91
C VAL A 34 0.99 2.89 5.39
N ILE A 35 1.92 2.45 6.24
CA ILE A 35 1.85 2.62 7.69
C ILE A 35 1.79 4.11 8.04
N TYR A 36 2.67 4.91 7.44
CA TYR A 36 2.71 6.36 7.65
C TYR A 36 1.38 7.03 7.32
N ARG A 37 0.81 6.75 6.14
CA ARG A 37 -0.47 7.36 5.72
C ARG A 37 -1.64 6.93 6.60
N LEU A 38 -1.66 5.68 7.05
CA LEU A 38 -2.66 5.20 8.00
C LEU A 38 -2.57 5.91 9.35
N ALA A 39 -1.36 6.14 9.84
CA ALA A 39 -1.14 6.92 11.06
C ALA A 39 -1.57 8.39 10.88
N ARG A 40 -1.19 9.03 9.78
CA ARG A 40 -1.54 10.42 9.48
C ARG A 40 -3.05 10.66 9.34
N ARG A 41 -3.78 9.72 8.78
CA ARG A 41 -5.25 9.81 8.66
C ARG A 41 -5.97 9.84 10.00
N ARG A 42 -5.31 9.46 11.06
CA ARG A 42 -5.84 9.49 12.43
C ARG A 42 -5.47 10.75 13.20
N TYR A 43 -5.20 11.84 12.45
CA TYR A 43 -4.84 13.18 12.98
C TYR A 43 -3.57 13.21 13.85
N LEU A 44 -2.75 12.17 13.77
CA LEU A 44 -1.44 12.17 14.41
C LEU A 44 -0.52 13.19 13.73
N GLN A 45 0.33 13.84 14.51
CA GLN A 45 1.35 14.73 13.98
C GLN A 45 2.39 13.95 13.16
N ASP A 46 3.15 14.64 12.33
CA ASP A 46 4.17 14.01 11.49
C ASP A 46 5.18 13.20 12.30
N ALA A 47 5.64 13.77 13.43
CA ALA A 47 6.56 13.11 14.35
C ALA A 47 5.97 11.80 14.91
N ASP A 48 4.71 11.83 15.37
CA ASP A 48 4.02 10.65 15.88
C ASP A 48 3.86 9.56 14.83
N ALA A 49 3.50 9.96 13.61
CA ALA A 49 3.36 9.00 12.50
C ALA A 49 4.69 8.32 12.15
N ARG A 50 5.80 9.07 12.18
CA ARG A 50 7.15 8.51 11.96
C ARG A 50 7.58 7.56 13.08
N GLU A 51 7.28 7.90 14.33
CA GLU A 51 7.53 7.00 15.48
C GLU A 51 6.74 5.69 15.35
N ILE A 52 5.46 5.77 14.92
CA ILE A 52 4.65 4.57 14.65
C ILE A 52 5.29 3.71 13.55
N VAL A 53 5.75 4.32 12.47
CA VAL A 53 6.46 3.59 11.40
C VAL A 53 7.67 2.86 11.97
N GLN A 54 8.54 3.55 12.70
CA GLN A 54 9.74 2.94 13.30
C GLN A 54 9.40 1.78 14.24
N GLU A 55 8.41 1.97 15.13
CA GLU A 55 7.98 0.94 16.07
C GLU A 55 7.43 -0.30 15.35
N VAL A 56 6.62 -0.11 14.30
CA VAL A 56 6.09 -1.22 13.49
C VAL A 56 7.24 -1.95 12.79
N LEU A 57 8.18 -1.24 12.18
CA LEU A 57 9.32 -1.83 11.49
C LEU A 57 10.23 -2.62 12.44
N LEU A 58 10.45 -2.13 13.67
CA LEU A 58 11.19 -2.87 14.70
C LEU A 58 10.47 -4.16 15.09
N ARG A 59 9.14 -4.14 15.23
CA ARG A 59 8.34 -5.34 15.51
C ARG A 59 8.40 -6.34 14.36
N VAL A 60 8.38 -5.87 13.10
CA VAL A 60 8.57 -6.73 11.92
C VAL A 60 9.94 -7.38 11.97
N ALA A 61 11.01 -6.61 12.14
CA ALA A 61 12.37 -7.12 12.19
C ALA A 61 12.59 -8.15 13.32
N ALA A 62 11.91 -7.97 14.45
CA ALA A 62 11.98 -8.91 15.58
C ALA A 62 11.19 -10.20 15.39
N ALA A 63 10.14 -10.18 14.55
CA ALA A 63 9.20 -11.28 14.42
C ALA A 63 9.32 -12.06 13.09
N ILE A 64 9.94 -11.48 12.06
CA ILE A 64 9.93 -12.04 10.70
C ILE A 64 10.54 -13.44 10.62
N ASP A 65 11.55 -13.73 11.43
CA ASP A 65 12.22 -15.04 11.47
C ASP A 65 11.26 -16.16 11.90
N ARG A 66 10.29 -15.82 12.76
CA ARG A 66 9.32 -16.76 13.38
C ARG A 66 7.94 -16.67 12.75
N PHE A 67 7.75 -15.75 11.79
CA PHE A 67 6.47 -15.61 11.12
C PHE A 67 6.14 -16.85 10.29
N ASP A 68 5.01 -17.50 10.63
CA ASP A 68 4.47 -18.66 9.91
C ASP A 68 3.10 -18.28 9.32
N PRO A 69 3.00 -18.18 7.97
CA PRO A 69 1.72 -17.86 7.34
C PRO A 69 0.64 -18.92 7.55
N THR A 70 1.00 -20.16 7.84
CA THR A 70 0.03 -21.23 8.10
C THR A 70 -0.65 -21.10 9.47
N ALA A 71 0.08 -20.61 10.46
CA ALA A 71 -0.42 -20.40 11.82
C ALA A 71 -0.95 -18.97 12.05
N SER A 72 -0.35 -17.98 11.39
CA SER A 72 -0.62 -16.56 11.63
C SER A 72 -1.54 -15.91 10.59
N GLY A 73 -1.99 -16.66 9.57
CA GLY A 73 -2.71 -16.11 8.45
C GLY A 73 -1.81 -15.29 7.52
N SER A 74 -2.39 -14.37 6.75
CA SER A 74 -1.59 -13.57 5.81
C SER A 74 -0.64 -12.62 6.54
N PHE A 75 0.57 -12.47 6.01
CA PHE A 75 1.56 -11.50 6.52
C PHE A 75 0.97 -10.09 6.60
N ARG A 76 0.18 -9.71 5.61
CA ARG A 76 -0.45 -8.40 5.56
C ARG A 76 -1.51 -8.20 6.64
N GLY A 77 -2.32 -9.22 6.93
CA GLY A 77 -3.25 -9.21 8.05
C GLY A 77 -2.50 -9.06 9.39
N TRP A 78 -1.41 -9.81 9.57
CA TRP A 78 -0.55 -9.68 10.74
C TRP A 78 0.09 -8.28 10.86
N LEU A 79 0.59 -7.72 9.75
CA LEU A 79 1.19 -6.37 9.71
C LEU A 79 0.13 -5.29 9.98
N SER A 80 -1.08 -5.44 9.43
CA SER A 80 -2.22 -4.57 9.70
C SER A 80 -2.57 -4.55 11.18
N GLN A 81 -2.69 -5.72 11.81
CA GLN A 81 -2.96 -5.82 13.25
C GLN A 81 -1.82 -5.26 14.10
N THR A 82 -0.57 -5.50 13.71
CA THR A 82 0.60 -4.94 14.39
C THR A 82 0.58 -3.42 14.32
N THR A 83 0.33 -2.86 13.14
CA THR A 83 0.20 -1.40 12.93
C THR A 83 -0.93 -0.83 13.79
N ARG A 84 -2.11 -1.47 13.78
CA ARG A 84 -3.24 -1.06 14.60
C ARG A 84 -2.89 -1.00 16.08
N ARG A 85 -2.24 -2.05 16.63
CA ARG A 85 -1.82 -2.08 18.04
C ARG A 85 -0.89 -0.93 18.39
N VAL A 86 0.10 -0.66 17.54
CA VAL A 86 1.04 0.46 17.76
C VAL A 86 0.31 1.80 17.76
N VAL A 87 -0.61 2.00 16.82
CA VAL A 87 -1.45 3.22 16.76
C VAL A 87 -2.28 3.39 18.03
N VAL A 88 -2.96 2.32 18.48
CA VAL A 88 -3.76 2.34 19.73
C VAL A 88 -2.88 2.65 20.94
N ASP A 89 -1.71 2.00 21.05
CA ASP A 89 -0.77 2.21 22.14
C ASP A 89 -0.25 3.67 22.15
N ARG A 90 -0.04 4.26 20.98
CA ARG A 90 0.36 5.67 20.87
C ARG A 90 -0.74 6.61 21.38
N PHE A 91 -1.99 6.40 21.00
CA PHE A 91 -3.11 7.19 21.51
C PHE A 91 -3.24 7.09 23.03
N ARG A 92 -3.09 5.91 23.61
CA ARG A 92 -3.12 5.73 25.05
C ARG A 92 -2.00 6.48 25.78
N ARG A 93 -0.82 6.62 25.16
CA ARG A 93 0.33 7.36 25.73
C ARG A 93 0.19 8.87 25.60
N ILE A 94 -0.44 9.38 24.54
CA ILE A 94 -0.67 10.82 24.35
C ILE A 94 -1.64 11.36 25.41
N GLY A 95 -2.39 10.48 26.07
CA GLY A 95 -3.24 10.78 27.20
C GLY A 95 -4.62 11.34 26.84
N ASP A 96 -5.51 11.38 27.82
CA ASP A 96 -6.93 11.76 27.71
C ASP A 96 -7.20 13.18 27.18
N THR A 97 -6.18 13.99 26.93
CA THR A 97 -6.30 15.39 26.53
C THR A 97 -6.49 15.61 25.03
N ALA A 98 -6.33 14.60 24.19
CA ALA A 98 -6.39 14.75 22.75
C ALA A 98 -7.04 13.56 22.00
N LEU A 99 -8.02 12.91 22.65
CA LEU A 99 -8.83 11.92 21.93
C LEU A 99 -9.66 12.64 20.87
N PRO A 100 -9.55 12.29 19.59
CA PRO A 100 -10.49 12.77 18.58
C PRO A 100 -11.90 12.32 19.00
N VAL A 101 -12.76 13.29 19.26
CA VAL A 101 -14.15 13.05 19.62
C VAL A 101 -14.85 12.31 18.46
N GLY A 102 -15.40 11.14 18.75
CA GLY A 102 -16.34 10.45 17.87
C GLY A 102 -15.76 9.47 16.85
N GLY A 103 -16.07 8.19 17.00
CA GLY A 103 -16.04 7.19 15.94
C GLY A 103 -14.69 6.57 15.53
N GLN A 104 -13.57 7.24 15.77
CA GLN A 104 -12.26 6.73 15.36
C GLN A 104 -11.67 5.71 16.33
N LEU A 105 -11.99 5.80 17.61
CA LEU A 105 -11.64 4.73 18.56
C LEU A 105 -12.47 3.47 18.31
N ASP A 106 -13.71 3.59 17.86
CA ASP A 106 -14.55 2.44 17.52
C ASP A 106 -13.98 1.67 16.32
N LEU A 107 -13.43 2.37 15.31
CA LEU A 107 -12.68 1.74 14.21
C LEU A 107 -11.40 1.03 14.70
N LEU A 108 -10.86 1.47 15.84
CA LEU A 108 -9.70 0.85 16.48
C LEU A 108 -10.12 -0.19 17.53
N ALA A 109 -11.29 -0.08 18.14
CA ALA A 109 -11.76 -0.98 19.22
C ALA A 109 -12.55 -2.19 18.72
N GLY A 110 -13.20 -2.11 17.54
CA GLY A 110 -14.16 -3.12 17.10
C GLY A 110 -13.55 -4.32 16.41
N VAL A 111 -13.41 -5.44 17.10
CA VAL A 111 -13.62 -6.75 16.50
C VAL A 111 -15.04 -7.17 16.92
N VAL A 112 -16.01 -6.94 16.06
CA VAL A 112 -17.28 -7.68 16.13
C VAL A 112 -16.98 -9.03 15.48
N ASP A 113 -17.17 -10.12 16.21
CA ASP A 113 -16.96 -11.48 15.71
C ASP A 113 -17.68 -11.65 14.36
N GLY A 114 -16.91 -12.00 13.31
CA GLY A 114 -17.43 -12.31 11.98
C GLY A 114 -17.51 -11.13 10.98
N ALA A 115 -17.23 -9.89 11.37
CA ALA A 115 -17.15 -8.76 10.45
C ALA A 115 -15.70 -8.48 10.02
N GLU A 116 -15.51 -8.07 8.75
CA GLU A 116 -14.19 -7.59 8.28
C GLU A 116 -13.73 -6.42 9.15
N ASN A 117 -12.50 -6.50 9.65
CA ASN A 117 -11.92 -5.45 10.47
C ASN A 117 -11.75 -4.16 9.61
N PRO A 118 -12.41 -3.04 9.95
CA PRO A 118 -12.34 -1.82 9.14
C PRO A 118 -10.91 -1.30 8.95
N PHE A 119 -10.03 -1.51 9.93
CA PHE A 119 -8.62 -1.13 9.82
C PHE A 119 -7.89 -1.99 8.78
N GLU A 120 -8.20 -3.27 8.69
CA GLU A 120 -7.61 -4.18 7.72
C GLU A 120 -8.07 -3.83 6.29
N VAL A 121 -9.35 -3.52 6.12
CA VAL A 121 -9.90 -3.04 4.84
C VAL A 121 -9.18 -1.75 4.39
N GLU A 122 -8.99 -0.80 5.31
CA GLU A 122 -8.29 0.44 5.01
C GLU A 122 -6.81 0.20 4.71
N PHE A 123 -6.16 -0.70 5.43
CA PHE A 123 -4.78 -1.11 5.20
C PHE A 123 -4.62 -1.70 3.79
N ASP A 124 -5.48 -2.62 3.41
CA ASP A 124 -5.49 -3.25 2.09
C ASP A 124 -5.71 -2.23 0.96
N LEU A 125 -6.62 -1.30 1.15
CA LEU A 125 -6.87 -0.23 0.19
C LEU A 125 -5.63 0.66 0.01
N GLU A 126 -4.97 1.05 1.11
CA GLU A 126 -3.78 1.89 1.03
C GLU A 126 -2.57 1.13 0.46
N HIS A 127 -2.47 -0.16 0.74
CA HIS A 127 -1.47 -1.03 0.13
C HIS A 127 -1.64 -1.12 -1.40
N ARG A 128 -2.86 -1.35 -1.89
CA ARG A 128 -3.15 -1.35 -3.34
C ARG A 128 -2.82 -0.01 -4.00
N ARG A 129 -3.14 1.10 -3.32
CA ARG A 129 -2.77 2.44 -3.79
C ARG A 129 -1.25 2.63 -3.87
N GLN A 130 -0.52 2.10 -2.90
CA GLN A 130 0.94 2.18 -2.89
C GLN A 130 1.55 1.33 -4.00
N LEU A 131 1.08 0.12 -4.22
CA LEU A 131 1.52 -0.72 -5.35
C LEU A 131 1.28 -0.02 -6.70
N PHE A 132 0.13 0.63 -6.85
CA PHE A 132 -0.13 1.43 -8.05
C PHE A 132 0.86 2.59 -8.20
N ARG A 133 1.21 3.31 -7.12
CA ARG A 133 2.19 4.41 -7.16
C ARG A 133 3.57 3.88 -7.57
N CYS A 134 4.04 2.80 -6.95
CA CYS A 134 5.30 2.16 -7.33
C CYS A 134 5.32 1.73 -8.81
N ALA A 135 4.22 1.10 -9.27
CA ALA A 135 4.07 0.73 -10.68
C ALA A 135 4.08 1.95 -11.61
N ALA A 136 3.36 3.01 -11.23
CA ALA A 136 3.28 4.24 -12.00
C ALA A 136 4.64 4.93 -12.13
N GLU A 137 5.37 5.07 -11.03
CA GLU A 137 6.72 5.66 -11.01
C GLU A 137 7.72 4.85 -11.83
N HIS A 138 7.66 3.53 -11.73
CA HIS A 138 8.51 2.64 -12.51
C HIS A 138 8.22 2.75 -14.01
N LEU A 139 6.96 2.62 -14.40
CA LEU A 139 6.55 2.64 -15.80
C LEU A 139 6.68 4.00 -16.46
N GLN A 140 6.55 5.10 -15.71
CA GLN A 140 6.79 6.44 -16.21
C GLN A 140 8.22 6.64 -16.73
N ARG A 141 9.20 5.97 -16.12
CA ARG A 141 10.62 6.02 -16.55
C ARG A 141 10.91 5.14 -17.76
N GLU A 142 10.14 4.07 -17.94
CA GLU A 142 10.37 3.10 -19.02
C GLU A 142 9.59 3.37 -20.29
N LEU A 143 8.47 4.06 -20.20
CA LEU A 143 7.57 4.31 -21.32
C LEU A 143 7.88 5.64 -22.00
N SER A 144 7.54 5.74 -23.30
CA SER A 144 7.60 7.04 -23.98
C SER A 144 6.65 8.04 -23.32
N ALA A 145 7.06 9.31 -23.30
CA ALA A 145 6.27 10.40 -22.72
C ALA A 145 4.85 10.46 -23.31
N THR A 146 4.71 10.21 -24.60
CA THR A 146 3.40 10.19 -25.30
C THR A 146 2.51 9.04 -24.81
N SER A 147 3.06 7.82 -24.69
CA SER A 147 2.28 6.67 -24.20
C SER A 147 1.87 6.84 -22.75
N TRP A 148 2.76 7.35 -21.92
CA TRP A 148 2.45 7.66 -20.54
C TRP A 148 1.39 8.75 -20.41
N ALA A 149 1.54 9.88 -21.15
CA ALA A 149 0.57 10.98 -21.14
C ALA A 149 -0.81 10.54 -21.62
N ALA A 150 -0.89 9.70 -22.67
CA ALA A 150 -2.14 9.16 -23.16
C ALA A 150 -2.88 8.32 -22.09
N PHE A 151 -2.15 7.45 -21.41
CA PHE A 151 -2.68 6.67 -20.29
C PHE A 151 -3.11 7.58 -19.13
N TRP A 152 -2.22 8.43 -18.65
CA TRP A 152 -2.46 9.23 -17.45
C TRP A 152 -3.65 10.16 -17.60
N ARG A 153 -3.72 10.90 -18.73
CA ARG A 153 -4.80 11.84 -18.99
C ARG A 153 -6.16 11.13 -19.15
N THR A 154 -6.20 9.94 -19.75
CA THR A 154 -7.46 9.23 -19.96
C THR A 154 -7.88 8.37 -18.78
N ALA A 155 -6.96 7.59 -18.19
CA ALA A 155 -7.29 6.61 -17.15
C ALA A 155 -7.28 7.19 -15.73
N VAL A 156 -6.43 8.19 -15.47
CA VAL A 156 -6.29 8.79 -14.12
C VAL A 156 -7.01 10.13 -14.03
N GLN A 157 -6.87 10.99 -15.04
CA GLN A 157 -7.52 12.31 -15.05
C GLN A 157 -8.92 12.31 -15.66
N GLY A 158 -9.32 11.23 -16.33
CA GLY A 158 -10.67 11.07 -16.89
C GLY A 158 -10.96 11.87 -18.15
N HIS A 159 -9.92 12.39 -18.85
CA HIS A 159 -10.14 13.14 -20.09
C HIS A 159 -10.64 12.23 -21.23
N PRO A 160 -11.53 12.71 -22.10
CA PRO A 160 -11.97 11.97 -23.28
C PRO A 160 -10.80 11.64 -24.22
N ALA A 161 -10.80 10.43 -24.78
CA ALA A 161 -9.73 9.99 -25.68
C ALA A 161 -9.53 10.89 -26.88
N GLN A 162 -10.60 11.43 -27.45
CA GLN A 162 -10.56 12.38 -28.57
C GLN A 162 -9.79 13.65 -28.23
N VAL A 163 -10.03 14.22 -27.03
CA VAL A 163 -9.33 15.43 -26.55
C VAL A 163 -7.85 15.15 -26.37
N VAL A 164 -7.51 14.01 -25.76
CA VAL A 164 -6.11 13.60 -25.53
C VAL A 164 -5.41 13.32 -26.85
N ALA A 165 -6.07 12.66 -27.81
CA ALA A 165 -5.54 12.41 -29.14
C ALA A 165 -5.15 13.70 -29.86
N SER A 166 -6.05 14.70 -29.87
CA SER A 166 -5.81 16.02 -30.46
C SER A 166 -4.64 16.74 -29.78
N GLN A 167 -4.56 16.71 -28.44
CA GLN A 167 -3.50 17.37 -27.67
C GLN A 167 -2.11 16.73 -27.88
N LEU A 168 -2.07 15.42 -28.10
CA LEU A 168 -0.83 14.67 -28.28
C LEU A 168 -0.43 14.49 -29.76
N GLY A 169 -1.27 14.92 -30.70
CA GLY A 169 -1.01 14.75 -32.13
C GLY A 169 -1.01 13.30 -32.60
N ILE A 170 -1.84 12.43 -31.97
CA ILE A 170 -1.96 11.00 -32.30
C ILE A 170 -3.41 10.62 -32.58
N SER A 171 -3.67 9.46 -33.16
CA SER A 171 -5.03 8.97 -33.35
C SER A 171 -5.70 8.51 -32.04
N GLU A 172 -7.04 8.55 -31.96
CA GLU A 172 -7.77 7.99 -30.83
C GLU A 172 -7.46 6.50 -30.62
N GLY A 173 -7.33 5.74 -31.71
CA GLY A 173 -6.90 4.35 -31.65
C GLY A 173 -5.55 4.16 -30.95
N ALA A 174 -4.58 5.08 -31.22
CA ALA A 174 -3.29 5.04 -30.55
C ALA A 174 -3.41 5.36 -29.04
N VAL A 175 -4.32 6.24 -28.63
CA VAL A 175 -4.62 6.51 -27.22
C VAL A 175 -5.16 5.28 -26.52
N TYR A 176 -6.12 4.57 -27.12
CA TYR A 176 -6.66 3.33 -26.55
C TYR A 176 -5.61 2.22 -26.45
N VAL A 177 -4.79 2.05 -27.48
CA VAL A 177 -3.70 1.06 -27.45
C VAL A 177 -2.69 1.39 -26.36
N ALA A 178 -2.27 2.64 -26.23
CA ALA A 178 -1.36 3.08 -25.17
C ALA A 178 -1.96 2.81 -23.77
N ARG A 179 -3.23 3.18 -23.56
CA ARG A 179 -3.95 2.92 -22.30
C ARG A 179 -3.99 1.43 -21.96
N CYS A 180 -4.37 0.57 -22.91
CA CYS A 180 -4.42 -0.88 -22.69
C CYS A 180 -3.05 -1.47 -22.37
N ARG A 181 -2.00 -1.03 -23.09
CA ARG A 181 -0.62 -1.48 -22.87
C ARG A 181 -0.13 -1.10 -21.48
N VAL A 182 -0.33 0.15 -21.06
CA VAL A 182 0.11 0.62 -19.74
C VAL A 182 -0.66 -0.08 -18.63
N LEU A 183 -1.97 -0.24 -18.74
CA LEU A 183 -2.79 -0.99 -17.77
C LEU A 183 -2.34 -2.45 -17.65
N LYS A 184 -2.00 -3.10 -18.77
CA LYS A 184 -1.47 -4.46 -18.76
C LYS A 184 -0.16 -4.51 -17.97
N ARG A 185 0.78 -3.60 -18.23
CA ARG A 185 2.08 -3.55 -17.53
C ARG A 185 1.94 -3.22 -16.04
N ILE A 186 0.99 -2.34 -15.67
CA ILE A 186 0.67 -2.08 -14.24
C ILE A 186 0.19 -3.37 -13.57
N ARG A 187 -0.71 -4.13 -14.20
CA ARG A 187 -1.18 -5.41 -13.64
C ARG A 187 -0.04 -6.41 -13.49
N GLU A 188 0.80 -6.56 -14.51
CA GLU A 188 1.97 -7.44 -14.47
C GLU A 188 2.93 -7.05 -13.35
N PHE A 189 3.22 -5.77 -13.17
CA PHE A 189 4.06 -5.24 -12.10
C PHE A 189 3.47 -5.57 -10.71
N VAL A 190 2.17 -5.34 -10.53
CA VAL A 190 1.46 -5.64 -9.28
C VAL A 190 1.45 -7.14 -9.02
N GLN A 191 1.09 -7.95 -10.03
CA GLN A 191 1.05 -9.42 -9.92
C GLN A 191 2.42 -9.99 -9.57
N GLN A 192 3.50 -9.51 -10.19
CA GLN A 192 4.86 -9.93 -9.85
C GLN A 192 5.22 -9.65 -8.39
N ARG A 193 4.66 -8.61 -7.78
CA ARG A 193 4.89 -8.28 -6.36
C ARG A 193 3.93 -8.95 -5.38
N GLU A 194 2.84 -9.54 -5.88
CA GLU A 194 1.84 -10.24 -5.07
C GLU A 194 1.92 -11.77 -5.18
N ALA A 195 2.39 -12.32 -6.30
CA ALA A 195 2.19 -13.74 -6.69
C ALA A 195 3.42 -14.65 -6.55
N GLU A 196 4.58 -14.15 -6.17
CA GLU A 196 5.77 -14.98 -5.90
C GLU A 196 6.00 -15.05 -4.37
#